data_15cadd12561ba61fe8ad99191fba5ff9
#
_entry.id   15cadd12561ba61fe8ad99191fba5ff9
#
_cell.length_a   1.000
_cell.length_b   1.000
_cell.length_c   1.000
_cell.angle_alpha   90.00
_cell.angle_beta   90.00
_cell.angle_gamma   90.00
#
_symmetry.space_group_name_H-M   'P 1'
#
loop_
_entity.id
_entity.type
_entity.pdbx_description
1 polymer ?
#
loop_
_entity_poly.entity_id
_entity_poly.type
_entity_poly.pdbx_seq_one_letter_code
_entity_poly.pdbx_strand_id
1 'polypeptide(L)'
;MNCEVQETAENISDTRFTSRNPLRILVPILAVLVGLLVYQSFRPAEYDQFIGQNFDCSGVSYTGKVINRESLQGSVVVVNFWATYCPFCLEDIEHLKDLQQELRHNDFKILGISSDTRESLNDFFQARETLPWPSLYGSDAASLGKTYKVSTIPRVMLLDRDGTIIAVARGINDIKSRLLEMVYNG
;
A
#
# COMPACT_ATOMS: atom_id res chain seq x y z
N MET A 1 -21.58 81.44 -48.78
CA MET A 1 -22.39 80.51 -47.97
C MET A 1 -21.47 79.47 -47.45
N ASN A 2 -20.93 79.76 -46.22
CA ASN A 2 -19.92 78.86 -45.54
C ASN A 2 -20.66 77.91 -44.63
N CYS A 3 -20.32 76.67 -44.75
CA CYS A 3 -20.75 75.67 -43.80
C CYS A 3 -19.51 75.18 -43.04
N GLU A 4 -19.38 75.65 -41.81
CA GLU A 4 -18.36 75.17 -40.87
C GLU A 4 -18.75 73.78 -40.31
N VAL A 5 -17.87 72.86 -40.48
CA VAL A 5 -17.97 71.57 -39.83
C VAL A 5 -17.15 71.61 -38.54
N GLN A 6 -17.84 71.67 -37.42
CA GLN A 6 -17.23 71.54 -36.12
C GLN A 6 -16.87 70.03 -35.82
N GLU A 7 -15.60 69.82 -35.69
CA GLU A 7 -15.00 68.55 -35.30
C GLU A 7 -15.06 68.46 -33.80
N THR A 8 -15.94 67.61 -33.31
CA THR A 8 -15.96 67.17 -31.87
C THR A 8 -14.94 66.15 -31.62
N ALA A 9 -13.81 66.58 -31.06
CA ALA A 9 -12.82 65.69 -30.53
C ALA A 9 -13.34 65.04 -29.21
N GLU A 10 -13.87 63.82 -29.30
CA GLU A 10 -14.15 62.99 -28.11
C GLU A 10 -12.86 62.46 -27.51
N ASN A 11 -12.63 62.89 -26.29
CA ASN A 11 -11.55 62.60 -25.40
C ASN A 11 -11.59 61.11 -25.00
N ILE A 12 -10.80 60.28 -25.65
CA ILE A 12 -10.53 58.88 -25.20
C ILE A 12 -9.28 58.89 -24.32
N SER A 13 -9.46 59.23 -23.08
CA SER A 13 -8.43 59.04 -22.06
C SER A 13 -9.10 58.64 -20.73
N ASP A 14 -9.32 57.38 -20.50
CA ASP A 14 -9.17 56.79 -19.17
C ASP A 14 -9.19 55.28 -19.21
N THR A 15 -8.21 54.63 -19.82
CA THR A 15 -7.87 53.25 -19.46
C THR A 15 -6.94 53.33 -18.27
N ARG A 16 -7.50 53.47 -17.07
CA ARG A 16 -6.76 53.18 -15.83
C ARG A 16 -6.38 51.70 -15.82
N PHE A 17 -5.23 51.42 -16.36
CA PHE A 17 -4.51 50.17 -16.15
C PHE A 17 -4.11 50.12 -14.68
N THR A 18 -5.03 49.67 -13.83
CA THR A 18 -4.71 49.37 -12.43
C THR A 18 -3.65 48.30 -12.44
N SER A 19 -2.41 48.72 -12.23
CA SER A 19 -1.28 47.81 -11.97
C SER A 19 -1.66 46.84 -10.81
N ARG A 20 -2.25 45.72 -11.18
CA ARG A 20 -2.52 44.62 -10.23
C ARG A 20 -1.16 44.11 -9.83
N ASN A 21 -0.73 44.51 -8.63
CA ASN A 21 0.54 44.11 -8.05
C ASN A 21 0.61 42.58 -8.07
N PRO A 22 1.47 41.94 -8.90
CA PRO A 22 1.49 40.49 -9.09
C PRO A 22 1.73 39.74 -7.76
N LEU A 23 2.35 40.41 -6.80
CA LEU A 23 2.58 39.92 -5.46
C LEU A 23 1.28 39.59 -4.71
N ARG A 24 0.20 40.34 -4.94
CA ARG A 24 -1.11 40.11 -4.30
C ARG A 24 -1.78 38.81 -4.77
N ILE A 25 -1.42 38.33 -5.95
CA ILE A 25 -1.93 37.07 -6.51
C ILE A 25 -0.95 35.92 -6.18
N LEU A 26 0.37 36.16 -6.24
CA LEU A 26 1.39 35.16 -6.00
C LEU A 26 1.44 34.69 -4.53
N VAL A 27 1.27 35.62 -3.57
CA VAL A 27 1.31 35.26 -2.13
C VAL A 27 0.22 34.24 -1.74
N PRO A 28 -1.07 34.41 -2.08
CA PRO A 28 -2.09 33.42 -1.75
C PRO A 28 -1.90 32.09 -2.51
N ILE A 29 -1.42 32.12 -3.76
CA ILE A 29 -1.10 30.89 -4.51
C ILE A 29 0.02 30.14 -3.82
N LEU A 30 1.10 30.81 -3.44
CA LEU A 30 2.21 30.19 -2.72
C LEU A 30 1.76 29.64 -1.37
N ALA A 31 0.92 30.34 -0.62
CA ALA A 31 0.37 29.87 0.65
C ALA A 31 -0.48 28.61 0.47
N VAL A 32 -1.29 28.54 -0.59
CA VAL A 32 -2.06 27.32 -0.92
C VAL A 32 -1.14 26.16 -1.31
N LEU A 33 -0.12 26.40 -2.13
CA LEU A 33 0.85 25.38 -2.51
C LEU A 33 1.63 24.84 -1.31
N VAL A 34 2.11 25.73 -0.44
CA VAL A 34 2.78 25.33 0.81
C VAL A 34 1.81 24.56 1.71
N GLY A 35 0.57 25.02 1.85
CA GLY A 35 -0.48 24.32 2.60
C GLY A 35 -0.77 22.91 2.06
N LEU A 36 -0.81 22.76 0.73
CA LEU A 36 -0.97 21.46 0.08
C LEU A 36 0.24 20.54 0.32
N LEU A 37 1.47 21.07 0.24
CA LEU A 37 2.69 20.30 0.51
C LEU A 37 2.73 19.84 1.97
N VAL A 38 2.42 20.73 2.91
CA VAL A 38 2.33 20.41 4.34
C VAL A 38 1.23 19.37 4.57
N TYR A 39 0.05 19.55 3.98
CA TYR A 39 -1.05 18.56 4.08
C TYR A 39 -0.66 17.18 3.54
N GLN A 40 0.07 17.11 2.43
CA GLN A 40 0.57 15.85 1.89
C GLN A 40 1.62 15.19 2.80
N SER A 41 2.45 15.98 3.49
CA SER A 41 3.45 15.47 4.44
C SER A 41 2.82 14.89 5.71
N PHE A 42 1.61 15.33 6.06
CA PHE A 42 0.85 14.83 7.22
C PHE A 42 -0.23 13.80 6.87
N ARG A 43 -0.34 13.39 5.58
CA ARG A 43 -1.25 12.29 5.26
C ARG A 43 -0.71 10.99 5.87
N PRO A 44 -1.49 10.31 6.74
CA PRO A 44 -1.13 8.98 7.18
C PRO A 44 -0.99 8.08 5.94
N ALA A 45 0.00 7.18 5.95
CA ALA A 45 0.12 6.21 4.89
C ALA A 45 -1.20 5.43 4.77
N GLU A 46 -1.58 5.04 3.55
CA GLU A 46 -2.88 4.41 3.25
C GLU A 46 -3.22 3.24 4.20
N TYR A 47 -2.19 2.58 4.72
CA TYR A 47 -2.31 1.39 5.57
C TYR A 47 -2.07 1.64 7.06
N ASP A 48 -1.71 2.87 7.48
CA ASP A 48 -1.48 3.21 8.89
C ASP A 48 -2.71 2.96 9.75
N GLN A 49 -3.90 3.05 9.15
CA GLN A 49 -5.17 2.75 9.81
C GLN A 49 -5.26 1.31 10.35
N PHE A 50 -4.49 0.37 9.81
CA PHE A 50 -4.50 -1.03 10.24
C PHE A 50 -3.45 -1.32 11.33
N ILE A 51 -2.44 -0.46 11.50
CA ILE A 51 -1.42 -0.63 12.53
C ILE A 51 -2.06 -0.55 13.91
N GLY A 52 -1.75 -1.53 14.77
CA GLY A 52 -2.34 -1.68 16.08
C GLY A 52 -3.67 -2.44 16.11
N GLN A 53 -4.23 -2.82 14.95
CA GLN A 53 -5.41 -3.67 14.87
C GLN A 53 -5.01 -5.16 14.80
N ASN A 54 -5.88 -6.02 15.32
CA ASN A 54 -5.72 -7.45 15.17
C ASN A 54 -5.97 -7.86 13.71
N PHE A 55 -5.10 -8.72 13.20
CA PHE A 55 -5.31 -9.36 11.90
C PHE A 55 -6.32 -10.49 12.05
N ASP A 56 -7.44 -10.38 11.38
CA ASP A 56 -8.48 -11.39 11.37
C ASP A 56 -8.53 -12.10 10.02
N CYS A 57 -8.46 -13.42 10.04
CA CYS A 57 -8.52 -14.25 8.84
C CYS A 57 -9.18 -15.59 9.13
N SER A 58 -9.86 -16.11 8.12
CA SER A 58 -10.35 -17.50 8.13
C SER A 58 -10.41 -18.01 6.69
N GLY A 59 -10.12 -19.29 6.51
CA GLY A 59 -10.21 -19.93 5.20
C GLY A 59 -9.45 -21.24 5.14
N VAL A 60 -9.49 -21.84 3.95
CA VAL A 60 -8.75 -23.09 3.67
C VAL A 60 -7.65 -22.78 2.67
N SER A 61 -6.41 -23.12 3.03
CA SER A 61 -5.26 -22.90 2.16
C SER A 61 -5.30 -23.79 0.93
N TYR A 62 -4.48 -23.47 -0.08
CA TYR A 62 -4.30 -24.27 -1.28
C TYR A 62 -3.92 -25.73 -0.98
N THR A 63 -3.15 -25.97 0.08
CA THR A 63 -2.76 -27.31 0.55
C THR A 63 -3.79 -27.97 1.47
N GLY A 64 -4.97 -27.37 1.68
CA GLY A 64 -6.05 -27.93 2.50
C GLY A 64 -5.96 -27.65 4.00
N LYS A 65 -4.97 -26.87 4.46
CA LYS A 65 -4.85 -26.47 5.86
C LYS A 65 -5.87 -25.39 6.21
N VAL A 66 -6.63 -25.60 7.29
CA VAL A 66 -7.52 -24.57 7.85
C VAL A 66 -6.67 -23.51 8.53
N ILE A 67 -6.89 -22.26 8.16
CA ILE A 67 -6.23 -21.07 8.70
C ILE A 67 -7.28 -20.21 9.37
N ASN A 68 -6.99 -19.80 10.58
CA ASN A 68 -7.75 -18.86 11.36
C ASN A 68 -6.79 -18.02 12.23
N ARG A 69 -7.30 -17.03 12.93
CA ARG A 69 -6.51 -16.17 13.82
C ARG A 69 -5.72 -16.98 14.85
N GLU A 70 -6.34 -17.96 15.48
CA GLU A 70 -5.74 -18.78 16.54
C GLU A 70 -4.53 -19.56 16.01
N SER A 71 -4.58 -20.00 14.74
CA SER A 71 -3.47 -20.74 14.11
C SER A 71 -2.21 -19.88 13.89
N LEU A 72 -2.33 -18.56 13.98
CA LEU A 72 -1.24 -17.60 13.81
C LEU A 72 -0.65 -17.12 15.14
N GLN A 73 -1.39 -17.22 16.22
CA GLN A 73 -0.94 -16.76 17.55
C GLN A 73 0.34 -17.43 18.02
N GLY A 74 1.05 -16.76 18.93
CA GLY A 74 2.32 -17.19 19.51
C GLY A 74 3.54 -17.08 18.61
N SER A 75 3.37 -16.62 17.37
CA SER A 75 4.45 -16.48 16.40
C SER A 75 4.45 -15.07 15.81
N VAL A 76 5.61 -14.59 15.42
CA VAL A 76 5.73 -13.43 14.53
C VAL A 76 5.32 -13.89 13.12
N VAL A 77 4.39 -13.19 12.49
CA VAL A 77 3.80 -13.62 11.21
C VAL A 77 4.04 -12.59 10.13
N VAL A 78 4.49 -13.06 8.98
CA VAL A 78 4.48 -12.28 7.73
C VAL A 78 3.28 -12.72 6.89
N VAL A 79 2.35 -11.80 6.66
CA VAL A 79 1.22 -12.00 5.73
C VAL A 79 1.63 -11.38 4.39
N ASN A 80 1.71 -12.20 3.34
CA ASN A 80 2.12 -11.78 2.01
C ASN A 80 0.96 -11.88 1.00
N PHE A 81 0.49 -10.72 0.52
CA PHE A 81 -0.48 -10.65 -0.58
C PHE A 81 0.26 -10.67 -1.92
N TRP A 82 -0.05 -11.65 -2.75
CA TRP A 82 0.69 -11.94 -3.98
C TRP A 82 -0.20 -12.48 -5.10
N ALA A 83 0.38 -12.68 -6.30
CA ALA A 83 -0.24 -13.41 -7.40
C ALA A 83 0.82 -14.02 -8.32
N THR A 84 0.44 -15.08 -9.04
CA THR A 84 1.32 -15.81 -9.97
C THR A 84 1.82 -14.97 -11.14
N TYR A 85 1.04 -13.98 -11.56
CA TYR A 85 1.37 -13.05 -12.66
C TYR A 85 2.17 -11.81 -12.23
N CYS A 86 2.54 -11.69 -10.95
CA CYS A 86 3.21 -10.52 -10.39
C CYS A 86 4.73 -10.77 -10.24
N PRO A 87 5.59 -10.24 -11.11
CA PRO A 87 7.04 -10.52 -11.07
C PRO A 87 7.69 -10.11 -9.75
N PHE A 88 7.36 -8.91 -9.21
CA PHE A 88 7.88 -8.45 -7.93
C PHE A 88 7.41 -9.30 -6.74
N CYS A 89 6.22 -9.90 -6.85
CA CYS A 89 5.75 -10.84 -5.84
C CYS A 89 6.57 -12.13 -5.85
N LEU A 90 6.99 -12.60 -7.03
CA LEU A 90 7.82 -13.79 -7.15
C LEU A 90 9.23 -13.55 -6.60
N GLU A 91 9.78 -12.35 -6.78
CA GLU A 91 11.05 -11.95 -6.15
C GLU A 91 10.93 -11.92 -4.63
N ASP A 92 9.87 -11.33 -4.08
CA ASP A 92 9.60 -11.34 -2.63
C ASP A 92 9.44 -12.77 -2.08
N ILE A 93 8.84 -13.68 -2.85
CA ILE A 93 8.67 -15.09 -2.46
C ILE A 93 10.03 -15.78 -2.28
N GLU A 94 11.02 -15.51 -3.12
CA GLU A 94 12.36 -16.07 -2.95
C GLU A 94 13.02 -15.55 -1.66
N HIS A 95 12.92 -14.25 -1.37
CA HIS A 95 13.39 -13.68 -0.11
C HIS A 95 12.66 -14.26 1.12
N LEU A 96 11.35 -14.54 0.99
CA LEU A 96 10.57 -15.18 2.04
C LEU A 96 10.97 -16.65 2.27
N LYS A 97 11.37 -17.39 1.23
CA LYS A 97 11.92 -18.75 1.36
C LYS A 97 13.23 -18.73 2.14
N ASP A 98 14.12 -17.79 1.83
CA ASP A 98 15.38 -17.62 2.55
C ASP A 98 15.13 -17.33 4.04
N LEU A 99 14.22 -16.41 4.34
CA LEU A 99 13.80 -16.10 5.72
C LEU A 99 13.16 -17.30 6.43
N GLN A 100 12.30 -18.05 5.75
CA GLN A 100 11.69 -19.25 6.32
C GLN A 100 12.74 -20.28 6.70
N GLN A 101 13.80 -20.41 5.92
CA GLN A 101 14.90 -21.31 6.23
C GLN A 101 15.79 -20.77 7.35
N GLU A 102 16.11 -19.48 7.33
CA GLU A 102 16.90 -18.80 8.37
C GLU A 102 16.22 -18.90 9.73
N LEU A 103 14.90 -18.65 9.77
CA LEU A 103 14.11 -18.59 11.00
C LEU A 103 13.37 -19.89 11.36
N ARG A 104 13.72 -21.02 10.74
CA ARG A 104 13.03 -22.33 10.93
C ARG A 104 12.96 -22.85 12.37
N HIS A 105 13.83 -22.36 13.25
CA HIS A 105 13.90 -22.74 14.66
C HIS A 105 13.27 -21.70 15.61
N ASN A 106 12.66 -20.65 15.04
CA ASN A 106 12.04 -19.57 15.78
C ASN A 106 10.52 -19.63 15.65
N ASP A 107 9.82 -18.93 16.53
CA ASP A 107 8.36 -18.74 16.46
C ASP A 107 8.01 -17.76 15.34
N PHE A 108 8.25 -18.18 14.10
CA PHE A 108 8.02 -17.43 12.87
C PHE A 108 7.11 -18.19 11.91
N LYS A 109 6.17 -17.51 11.30
CA LYS A 109 5.26 -18.07 10.29
C LYS A 109 5.10 -17.12 9.11
N ILE A 110 4.79 -17.70 7.95
CA ILE A 110 4.38 -16.97 6.76
C ILE A 110 2.97 -17.43 6.39
N LEU A 111 2.11 -16.48 6.03
CA LEU A 111 0.79 -16.71 5.44
C LEU A 111 0.74 -16.03 4.08
N GLY A 112 0.58 -16.80 3.01
CA GLY A 112 0.29 -16.27 1.69
C GLY A 112 -1.20 -15.96 1.52
N ILE A 113 -1.51 -14.89 0.80
CA ILE A 113 -2.86 -14.55 0.36
C ILE A 113 -2.77 -14.26 -1.13
N SER A 114 -3.22 -15.22 -1.97
CA SER A 114 -3.14 -15.10 -3.42
C SER A 114 -4.44 -14.63 -4.03
N SER A 115 -4.38 -13.63 -4.90
CA SER A 115 -5.54 -13.22 -5.69
C SER A 115 -5.91 -14.19 -6.83
N ASP A 116 -5.14 -15.28 -6.98
CA ASP A 116 -5.35 -16.28 -8.03
C ASP A 116 -6.53 -17.21 -7.73
N THR A 117 -7.04 -17.83 -8.78
CA THR A 117 -7.94 -18.97 -8.68
C THR A 117 -7.16 -20.25 -8.36
N ARG A 118 -7.89 -21.33 -8.00
CA ARG A 118 -7.28 -22.63 -7.79
C ARG A 118 -6.62 -23.16 -9.06
N GLU A 119 -7.25 -22.94 -10.20
CA GLU A 119 -6.74 -23.36 -11.51
C GLU A 119 -5.42 -22.67 -11.83
N SER A 120 -5.35 -21.34 -11.66
CA SER A 120 -4.11 -20.58 -11.87
C SER A 120 -2.98 -21.04 -10.96
N LEU A 121 -3.28 -21.36 -9.70
CA LEU A 121 -2.30 -21.91 -8.76
C LEU A 121 -1.86 -23.33 -9.16
N ASN A 122 -2.78 -24.18 -9.64
CA ASN A 122 -2.44 -25.50 -10.16
C ASN A 122 -1.45 -25.40 -11.31
N ASP A 123 -1.75 -24.55 -12.31
CA ASP A 123 -0.88 -24.35 -13.48
C ASP A 123 0.49 -23.80 -13.07
N PHE A 124 0.51 -22.87 -12.14
CA PHE A 124 1.75 -22.28 -11.62
C PHE A 124 2.63 -23.33 -10.91
N PHE A 125 2.05 -24.19 -10.07
CA PHE A 125 2.78 -25.19 -9.31
C PHE A 125 3.03 -26.50 -10.08
N GLN A 126 2.48 -26.70 -11.29
CA GLN A 126 2.88 -27.82 -12.16
C GLN A 126 4.35 -27.76 -12.54
N ALA A 127 4.89 -26.55 -12.73
CA ALA A 127 6.28 -26.32 -13.14
C ALA A 127 7.18 -25.83 -11.99
N ARG A 128 6.67 -25.74 -10.77
CA ARG A 128 7.36 -25.18 -9.60
C ARG A 128 6.99 -25.95 -8.35
N GLU A 129 7.88 -25.92 -7.37
CA GLU A 129 7.56 -26.41 -6.03
C GLU A 129 6.45 -25.56 -5.38
N THR A 130 5.58 -26.21 -4.62
CA THR A 130 4.60 -25.51 -3.78
C THR A 130 5.31 -24.69 -2.70
N LEU A 131 4.67 -23.60 -2.27
CA LEU A 131 5.24 -22.77 -1.21
C LEU A 131 5.31 -23.56 0.11
N PRO A 132 6.39 -23.41 0.90
CA PRO A 132 6.55 -24.11 2.19
C PRO A 132 5.64 -23.55 3.30
N TRP A 133 4.79 -22.60 3.00
CA TRP A 133 3.80 -22.02 3.91
C TRP A 133 2.39 -22.09 3.31
N PRO A 134 1.34 -22.03 4.15
CA PRO A 134 -0.03 -22.03 3.69
C PRO A 134 -0.36 -20.73 2.92
N SER A 135 -1.14 -20.88 1.85
CA SER A 135 -1.65 -19.72 1.08
C SER A 135 -3.17 -19.83 0.91
N LEU A 136 -3.89 -18.82 1.38
CA LEU A 136 -5.31 -18.63 1.07
C LEU A 136 -5.45 -18.15 -0.37
N TYR A 137 -6.57 -18.45 -1.03
CA TYR A 137 -6.82 -18.13 -2.42
C TYR A 137 -8.32 -17.94 -2.70
N GLY A 138 -8.67 -17.52 -3.91
CA GLY A 138 -10.05 -17.40 -4.36
C GLY A 138 -10.87 -16.42 -3.51
N SER A 139 -12.09 -16.83 -3.09
CA SER A 139 -13.01 -15.97 -2.35
C SER A 139 -12.47 -15.51 -0.99
N ASP A 140 -11.76 -16.39 -0.28
CA ASP A 140 -11.21 -16.07 1.04
C ASP A 140 -10.14 -14.99 0.92
N ALA A 141 -9.23 -15.15 -0.03
CA ALA A 141 -8.20 -14.16 -0.32
C ALA A 141 -8.77 -12.83 -0.83
N ALA A 142 -9.79 -12.88 -1.71
CA ALA A 142 -10.47 -11.69 -2.21
C ALA A 142 -11.17 -10.91 -1.07
N SER A 143 -11.80 -11.61 -0.12
CA SER A 143 -12.41 -11.00 1.06
C SER A 143 -11.37 -10.29 1.91
N LEU A 144 -10.23 -10.93 2.19
CA LEU A 144 -9.13 -10.33 2.95
C LEU A 144 -8.51 -9.12 2.22
N GLY A 145 -8.27 -9.24 0.91
CA GLY A 145 -7.80 -8.12 0.09
C GLY A 145 -8.72 -6.89 0.20
N LYS A 146 -10.03 -7.10 0.19
CA LYS A 146 -11.04 -6.04 0.37
C LYS A 146 -11.01 -5.48 1.80
N THR A 147 -11.00 -6.34 2.82
CA THR A 147 -10.99 -5.94 4.25
C THR A 147 -9.78 -5.06 4.55
N TYR A 148 -8.59 -5.47 4.11
CA TYR A 148 -7.35 -4.74 4.35
C TYR A 148 -7.00 -3.73 3.25
N LYS A 149 -7.94 -3.44 2.34
CA LYS A 149 -7.81 -2.44 1.25
C LYS A 149 -6.56 -2.64 0.39
N VAL A 150 -6.18 -3.88 0.13
CA VAL A 150 -5.01 -4.20 -0.70
C VAL A 150 -5.33 -3.90 -2.16
N SER A 151 -4.92 -2.74 -2.62
CA SER A 151 -5.13 -2.23 -4.00
C SER A 151 -3.99 -2.57 -4.95
N THR A 152 -2.81 -2.86 -4.40
CA THR A 152 -1.60 -3.19 -5.16
C THR A 152 -0.83 -4.32 -4.50
N ILE A 153 -0.20 -5.19 -5.30
CA ILE A 153 0.68 -6.27 -4.87
C ILE A 153 2.09 -6.08 -5.46
N PRO A 154 3.15 -6.56 -4.80
CA PRO A 154 3.12 -7.23 -3.49
C PRO A 154 2.69 -6.29 -2.37
N ARG A 155 2.12 -6.87 -1.33
CA ARG A 155 1.81 -6.19 -0.07
C ARG A 155 2.12 -7.13 1.08
N VAL A 156 2.83 -6.63 2.06
CA VAL A 156 3.27 -7.42 3.21
C VAL A 156 2.78 -6.76 4.49
N MET A 157 2.24 -7.56 5.40
CA MET A 157 1.90 -7.14 6.76
C MET A 157 2.73 -7.96 7.76
N LEU A 158 3.27 -7.29 8.76
CA LEU A 158 3.99 -7.91 9.86
C LEU A 158 3.09 -7.93 11.10
N LEU A 159 2.90 -9.11 11.67
CA LEU A 159 2.12 -9.30 12.89
C LEU A 159 3.04 -9.68 14.03
N ASP A 160 2.73 -9.18 15.23
CA ASP A 160 3.33 -9.66 16.46
C ASP A 160 2.74 -11.01 16.90
N ARG A 161 3.21 -11.53 18.03
CA ARG A 161 2.77 -12.83 18.58
C ARG A 161 1.30 -12.86 19.01
N ASP A 162 0.71 -11.70 19.28
CA ASP A 162 -0.71 -11.56 19.62
C ASP A 162 -1.60 -11.44 18.36
N GLY A 163 -0.97 -11.37 17.19
CA GLY A 163 -1.64 -11.21 15.89
C GLY A 163 -1.98 -9.75 15.57
N THR A 164 -1.35 -8.78 16.25
CA THR A 164 -1.53 -7.35 15.98
C THR A 164 -0.67 -6.94 14.79
N ILE A 165 -1.24 -6.16 13.87
CA ILE A 165 -0.52 -5.60 12.71
C ILE A 165 0.39 -4.48 13.22
N ILE A 166 1.69 -4.64 13.04
CA ILE A 166 2.71 -3.68 13.52
C ILE A 166 3.42 -2.94 12.39
N ALA A 167 3.34 -3.47 11.16
CA ALA A 167 3.84 -2.80 9.97
C ALA A 167 3.09 -3.27 8.73
N VAL A 168 3.01 -2.39 7.73
CA VAL A 168 2.53 -2.70 6.39
C VAL A 168 3.50 -2.10 5.38
N ALA A 169 3.92 -2.89 4.40
CA ALA A 169 4.94 -2.50 3.43
C ALA A 169 4.62 -3.00 2.01
N ARG A 170 5.37 -2.52 1.02
CA ARG A 170 5.23 -2.97 -0.37
C ARG A 170 5.92 -4.30 -0.63
N GLY A 171 6.97 -4.61 0.13
CA GLY A 171 7.73 -5.86 0.01
C GLY A 171 8.40 -6.23 1.31
N ILE A 172 8.92 -7.45 1.38
CA ILE A 172 9.55 -7.98 2.60
C ILE A 172 10.82 -7.21 2.99
N ASN A 173 11.56 -6.70 2.02
CA ASN A 173 12.79 -5.96 2.27
C ASN A 173 12.56 -4.68 3.08
N ASP A 174 11.40 -4.04 2.94
CA ASP A 174 11.05 -2.80 3.66
C ASP A 174 10.88 -3.04 5.18
N ILE A 175 10.55 -4.27 5.60
CA ILE A 175 10.25 -4.61 7.00
C ILE A 175 11.18 -5.69 7.58
N LYS A 176 12.15 -6.18 6.79
CA LYS A 176 13.04 -7.29 7.19
C LYS A 176 13.78 -7.01 8.51
N SER A 177 14.34 -5.83 8.68
CA SER A 177 15.06 -5.47 9.91
C SER A 177 14.15 -5.53 11.14
N ARG A 178 12.93 -5.00 11.04
CA ARG A 178 11.94 -5.03 12.11
C ARG A 178 11.47 -6.45 12.42
N LEU A 179 11.27 -7.27 11.39
CA LEU A 179 10.96 -8.68 11.53
C LEU A 179 12.03 -9.41 12.35
N LEU A 180 13.31 -9.28 11.95
CA LEU A 180 14.42 -9.95 12.63
C LEU A 180 14.56 -9.48 14.07
N GLU A 181 14.41 -8.19 14.35
CA GLU A 181 14.40 -7.64 15.71
C GLU A 181 13.33 -8.32 16.58
N MET A 182 12.10 -8.49 16.07
CA MET A 182 11.00 -9.10 16.82
C MET A 182 11.17 -10.59 17.03
N VAL A 183 11.78 -11.29 16.07
CA VAL A 183 12.00 -12.74 16.18
C VAL A 183 13.11 -13.05 17.17
N TYR A 184 14.20 -12.23 17.20
CA TYR A 184 15.37 -12.51 18.03
C TYR A 184 15.32 -11.85 19.43
N ASN A 185 14.61 -10.73 19.59
CA ASN A 185 14.61 -9.93 20.83
C ASN A 185 13.26 -9.94 21.58
N GLY A 186 12.24 -10.63 21.05
CA GLY A 186 10.87 -10.66 21.58
C GLY A 186 10.55 -12.02 22.30
#